data_1dc73221fb9ee34dfbfb739dabb61ba4
#
_entry.id   1dc73221fb9ee34dfbfb739dabb61ba4
#
_cell.length_a   1.000
_cell.length_b   1.000
_cell.length_c   1.000
_cell.angle_alpha   90.00
_cell.angle_beta   90.00
_cell.angle_gamma   90.00
#
_symmetry.space_group_name_H-M   'P 1'
#
loop_
_entity.id
_entity.type
_entity.pdbx_description
1 polymer ?
#
loop_
_entity_poly.entity_id
_entity_poly.type
_entity_poly.pdbx_seq_one_letter_code
_entity_poly.pdbx_strand_id
1 'polypeptide(L)'
;MVIKQLSVFIENRQGRLEQVTEALREHDINIASFSLADTSEYGMLRMIVSNPEEGKRVLKEEGYSAMLTDVIAVKIAQKPGTLHEVLKVLFDAGISVEYMYTLATAGKDTSIIMKLSDLNGAIHILESNHYGICSAHEAYELNNSVDK
;
A
#
# COMPACT_ATOMS: atom_id res chain seq x y z
N MET A 1 13.09 3.80 0.64
CA MET A 1 12.01 4.26 -0.25
C MET A 1 11.01 3.17 -0.61
N VAL A 2 11.41 1.92 -0.48
CA VAL A 2 10.49 0.79 -0.64
C VAL A 2 9.67 0.63 0.64
N ILE A 3 8.37 0.42 0.46
CA ILE A 3 7.44 0.19 1.56
C ILE A 3 7.04 -1.29 1.55
N LYS A 4 7.02 -1.91 2.71
CA LYS A 4 6.56 -3.30 2.86
C LYS A 4 5.05 -3.30 3.03
N GLN A 5 4.33 -3.74 2.02
CA GLN A 5 2.89 -3.87 2.05
C GLN A 5 2.51 -5.24 2.62
N LEU A 6 1.59 -5.26 3.57
CA LEU A 6 1.05 -6.50 4.10
C LEU A 6 -0.10 -6.96 3.22
N SER A 7 0.04 -8.13 2.61
CA SER A 7 -0.96 -8.72 1.73
C SER A 7 -1.50 -9.99 2.37
N VAL A 8 -2.82 -10.11 2.44
CA VAL A 8 -3.49 -11.23 3.08
C VAL A 8 -4.51 -11.83 2.13
N PHE A 9 -4.43 -13.14 1.95
CA PHE A 9 -5.40 -13.89 1.18
C PHE A 9 -6.57 -14.24 2.08
N ILE A 10 -7.78 -13.80 1.74
CA ILE A 10 -8.97 -13.97 2.55
C ILE A 10 -10.01 -14.78 1.77
N GLU A 11 -10.53 -15.86 2.37
CA GLU A 11 -11.66 -16.56 1.81
C GLU A 11 -12.89 -15.65 1.84
N ASN A 12 -13.68 -15.65 0.78
CA ASN A 12 -14.89 -14.82 0.68
C ASN A 12 -16.00 -15.41 1.53
N ARG A 13 -15.83 -15.34 2.85
CA ARG A 13 -16.79 -15.80 3.86
C ARG A 13 -17.14 -14.66 4.80
N GLN A 14 -18.37 -14.68 5.27
CA GLN A 14 -18.83 -13.72 6.25
C GLN A 14 -17.93 -13.75 7.50
N GLY A 15 -17.49 -12.59 7.95
CA GLY A 15 -16.70 -12.42 9.16
C GLY A 15 -15.19 -12.57 9.00
N ARG A 16 -14.69 -13.00 7.83
CA ARG A 16 -13.23 -13.16 7.64
C ARG A 16 -12.48 -11.85 7.68
N LEU A 17 -13.01 -10.83 7.03
CA LEU A 17 -12.38 -9.50 7.02
C LEU A 17 -12.36 -8.90 8.44
N GLU A 18 -13.45 -9.03 9.16
CA GLU A 18 -13.54 -8.57 10.55
C GLU A 18 -12.51 -9.29 11.43
N GLN A 19 -12.34 -10.59 11.27
CA GLN A 19 -11.36 -11.38 12.03
C GLN A 19 -9.93 -10.93 11.78
N VAL A 20 -9.58 -10.62 10.53
CA VAL A 20 -8.24 -10.11 10.18
C VAL A 20 -7.99 -8.77 10.88
N THR A 21 -8.92 -7.85 10.79
CA THR A 21 -8.78 -6.53 11.43
C THR A 21 -8.77 -6.64 12.95
N GLU A 22 -9.53 -7.56 13.54
CA GLU A 22 -9.52 -7.82 14.98
C GLU A 22 -8.15 -8.32 15.45
N ALA A 23 -7.54 -9.24 14.72
CA ALA A 23 -6.21 -9.75 15.05
C ALA A 23 -5.16 -8.65 15.07
N LEU A 24 -5.22 -7.75 14.09
CA LEU A 24 -4.30 -6.59 14.03
C LEU A 24 -4.56 -5.63 15.19
N ARG A 25 -5.83 -5.38 15.51
CA ARG A 25 -6.21 -4.51 16.64
C ARG A 25 -5.67 -5.04 17.96
N GLU A 26 -5.78 -6.33 18.19
CA GLU A 26 -5.31 -6.98 19.43
C GLU A 26 -3.81 -6.83 19.64
N HIS A 27 -3.05 -6.67 18.57
CA HIS A 27 -1.60 -6.51 18.61
C HIS A 27 -1.16 -5.05 18.40
N ASP A 28 -2.09 -4.12 18.53
CA ASP A 28 -1.84 -2.68 18.42
C ASP A 28 -1.21 -2.27 17.08
N ILE A 29 -1.65 -2.92 16.00
CA ILE A 29 -1.20 -2.65 14.65
C ILE A 29 -2.25 -1.80 13.94
N ASN A 30 -1.87 -0.58 13.58
CA ASN A 30 -2.76 0.35 12.89
C ASN A 30 -2.70 0.18 11.37
N ILE A 31 -3.82 0.37 10.71
CA ILE A 31 -3.97 0.30 9.25
C ILE A 31 -4.07 1.71 8.70
N ALA A 32 -3.05 2.13 7.93
CA ALA A 32 -3.02 3.46 7.31
C ALA A 32 -3.83 3.51 6.02
N SER A 33 -3.77 2.45 5.26
CA SER A 33 -4.43 2.36 3.96
C SER A 33 -4.66 0.91 3.62
N PHE A 34 -5.68 0.67 2.83
CA PHE A 34 -6.03 -0.69 2.43
C PHE A 34 -6.76 -0.71 1.09
N SER A 35 -6.70 -1.85 0.44
CA SER A 35 -7.45 -2.14 -0.77
C SER A 35 -7.88 -3.60 -0.74
N LEU A 36 -9.15 -3.83 -0.98
CA LEU A 36 -9.70 -5.20 -1.06
C LEU A 36 -10.07 -5.49 -2.50
N ALA A 37 -9.35 -6.42 -3.11
CA ALA A 37 -9.64 -6.90 -4.45
C ALA A 37 -10.35 -8.26 -4.33
N ASP A 38 -11.48 -8.40 -5.00
CA ASP A 38 -12.37 -9.54 -4.84
C ASP A 38 -12.46 -10.36 -6.13
N THR A 39 -12.34 -11.68 -5.97
CA THR A 39 -12.78 -12.65 -6.97
C THR A 39 -13.97 -13.41 -6.38
N SER A 40 -14.63 -14.27 -7.15
CA SER A 40 -15.84 -14.97 -6.67
C SER A 40 -15.63 -15.82 -5.42
N GLU A 41 -14.42 -16.32 -5.19
CA GLU A 41 -14.12 -17.23 -4.06
C GLU A 41 -13.18 -16.65 -3.03
N TYR A 42 -12.30 -15.72 -3.42
CA TYR A 42 -11.25 -15.17 -2.57
C TYR A 42 -11.15 -13.67 -2.70
N GLY A 43 -10.66 -13.04 -1.65
CA GLY A 43 -10.27 -11.64 -1.67
C GLY A 43 -8.78 -11.51 -1.37
N MET A 44 -8.15 -10.49 -1.92
CA MET A 44 -6.79 -10.11 -1.57
C MET A 44 -6.87 -8.76 -0.85
N LEU A 45 -6.56 -8.76 0.44
CA LEU A 45 -6.49 -7.53 1.24
C LEU A 45 -5.05 -7.05 1.25
N ARG A 46 -4.84 -5.85 0.72
CA ARG A 46 -3.53 -5.19 0.71
C ARG A 46 -3.57 -4.02 1.66
N MET A 47 -2.59 -3.94 2.55
CA MET A 47 -2.60 -2.93 3.63
C MET A 47 -1.23 -2.30 3.82
N ILE A 48 -1.25 -1.03 4.17
CA ILE A 48 -0.08 -0.34 4.73
C ILE A 48 -0.35 -0.22 6.22
N VAL A 49 0.47 -0.88 7.03
CA VAL A 49 0.27 -0.98 8.48
C VAL A 49 1.47 -0.43 9.23
N SER A 50 1.27 -0.12 10.51
CA SER A 50 2.31 0.47 11.37
C SER A 50 3.48 -0.48 11.63
N ASN A 51 3.25 -1.78 11.65
CA ASN A 51 4.30 -2.79 11.85
C ASN A 51 4.05 -3.99 10.94
N PRO A 52 4.54 -3.96 9.69
CA PRO A 52 4.24 -5.02 8.72
C PRO A 52 4.82 -6.37 9.08
N GLU A 53 6.00 -6.43 9.68
CA GLU A 53 6.62 -7.70 10.10
C GLU A 53 5.77 -8.39 11.17
N GLU A 54 5.35 -7.64 12.19
CA GLU A 54 4.51 -8.16 13.26
C GLU A 54 3.12 -8.52 12.72
N GLY A 55 2.56 -7.71 11.83
CA GLY A 55 1.28 -8.00 11.20
C GLY A 55 1.30 -9.32 10.44
N LYS A 56 2.35 -9.56 9.68
CA LYS A 56 2.55 -10.82 8.97
C LYS A 56 2.61 -12.01 9.95
N ARG A 57 3.39 -11.86 11.02
CA ARG A 57 3.55 -12.90 12.03
C ARG A 57 2.20 -13.23 12.68
N VAL A 58 1.47 -12.22 13.12
CA VAL A 58 0.18 -12.36 13.78
C VAL A 58 -0.83 -13.09 12.89
N LEU A 59 -0.94 -12.66 11.65
CA LEU A 59 -1.92 -13.24 10.72
C LEU A 59 -1.55 -14.68 10.34
N LYS A 60 -0.28 -15.00 10.22
CA LYS A 60 0.16 -16.38 9.98
C LYS A 60 -0.17 -17.28 11.16
N GLU A 61 0.01 -16.81 12.38
CA GLU A 61 -0.36 -17.57 13.59
C GLU A 61 -1.87 -17.83 13.64
N GLU A 62 -2.68 -16.92 13.14
CA GLU A 62 -4.13 -17.08 13.06
C GLU A 62 -4.57 -17.96 11.88
N GLY A 63 -3.64 -18.49 11.11
CA GLY A 63 -3.92 -19.39 10.00
C GLY A 63 -4.15 -18.73 8.65
N TYR A 64 -3.90 -17.43 8.53
CA TYR A 64 -4.04 -16.73 7.26
C TYR A 64 -2.78 -16.82 6.42
N SER A 65 -2.95 -16.80 5.08
CA SER A 65 -1.85 -16.66 4.15
C SER A 65 -1.50 -15.18 4.03
N ALA A 66 -0.40 -14.77 4.64
CA ALA A 66 0.06 -13.40 4.67
C ALA A 66 1.47 -13.29 4.13
N MET A 67 1.75 -12.20 3.39
CA MET A 67 3.06 -11.94 2.80
C MET A 67 3.36 -10.45 2.81
N LEU A 68 4.63 -10.11 2.73
CA LEU A 68 5.07 -8.74 2.52
C LEU A 68 5.45 -8.55 1.05
N THR A 69 4.99 -7.46 0.48
CA THR A 69 5.23 -7.11 -0.92
C THR A 69 5.86 -5.73 -0.99
N ASP A 70 6.90 -5.59 -1.82
CA ASP A 70 7.57 -4.31 -2.00
C ASP A 70 6.74 -3.41 -2.92
N VAL A 71 6.41 -2.22 -2.42
CA VAL A 71 5.67 -1.20 -3.15
C VAL A 71 6.32 0.16 -2.93
N ILE A 72 5.92 1.15 -3.71
CA ILE A 72 6.32 2.55 -3.50
C ILE A 72 5.09 3.41 -3.34
N ALA A 73 5.26 4.56 -2.70
CA ALA A 73 4.22 5.59 -2.59
C ALA A 73 4.72 6.85 -3.30
N VAL A 74 4.05 7.22 -4.37
CA VAL A 74 4.39 8.38 -5.19
C VAL A 74 3.52 9.56 -4.80
N LYS A 75 4.15 10.71 -4.50
CA LYS A 75 3.43 11.94 -4.16
C LYS A 75 2.99 12.65 -5.44
N ILE A 76 1.71 12.98 -5.52
CA ILE A 76 1.16 13.76 -6.63
C ILE A 76 0.29 14.88 -6.11
N ALA A 77 0.21 15.97 -6.89
CA ALA A 77 -0.70 17.08 -6.59
C ALA A 77 -2.14 16.68 -6.91
N GLN A 78 -3.10 17.19 -6.13
CA GLN A 78 -4.53 16.98 -6.36
C GLN A 78 -5.02 17.93 -7.45
N LYS A 79 -4.70 17.62 -8.70
CA LYS A 79 -5.09 18.40 -9.89
C LYS A 79 -5.46 17.46 -11.03
N PRO A 80 -6.35 17.87 -11.94
CA PRO A 80 -6.63 17.07 -13.13
C PRO A 80 -5.37 16.77 -13.91
N GLY A 81 -5.19 15.52 -14.29
CA GLY A 81 -4.09 15.07 -15.13
C GLY A 81 -2.81 14.66 -14.42
N THR A 82 -2.66 14.89 -13.11
CA THR A 82 -1.41 14.56 -12.39
C THR A 82 -1.16 13.05 -12.35
N LEU A 83 -2.19 12.27 -12.12
CA LEU A 83 -2.05 10.80 -12.15
C LEU A 83 -1.69 10.32 -13.56
N HIS A 84 -2.33 10.90 -14.58
CA HIS A 84 -2.02 10.56 -15.97
C HIS A 84 -0.55 10.83 -16.31
N GLU A 85 0.01 11.94 -15.85
CA GLU A 85 1.42 12.29 -16.09
C GLU A 85 2.36 11.23 -15.49
N VAL A 86 2.11 10.79 -14.27
CA VAL A 86 2.90 9.74 -13.62
C VAL A 86 2.80 8.43 -14.43
N LEU A 87 1.59 8.05 -14.80
CA LEU A 87 1.37 6.81 -15.57
C LEU A 87 2.05 6.87 -16.93
N LYS A 88 2.08 8.04 -17.56
CA LYS A 88 2.76 8.23 -18.84
C LYS A 88 4.28 8.09 -18.70
N VAL A 89 4.86 8.64 -17.65
CA VAL A 89 6.30 8.50 -17.37
C VAL A 89 6.66 7.02 -17.22
N LEU A 90 5.87 6.26 -16.49
CA LEU A 90 6.07 4.82 -16.30
C LEU A 90 5.89 4.05 -17.62
N PHE A 91 4.85 4.38 -18.36
CA PHE A 91 4.57 3.74 -19.65
C PHE A 91 5.72 3.95 -20.64
N ASP A 92 6.21 5.19 -20.76
CA ASP A 92 7.31 5.53 -21.66
C ASP A 92 8.62 4.81 -21.28
N ALA A 93 8.77 4.46 -20.00
CA ALA A 93 9.92 3.69 -19.50
C ALA A 93 9.72 2.17 -19.60
N GLY A 94 8.58 1.72 -20.11
CA GLY A 94 8.28 0.29 -20.24
C GLY A 94 7.92 -0.39 -18.93
N ILE A 95 7.47 0.36 -17.94
CA ILE A 95 7.13 -0.16 -16.61
C ILE A 95 5.63 -0.26 -16.47
N SER A 96 5.14 -1.46 -16.11
CA SER A 96 3.72 -1.73 -15.93
C SER A 96 3.30 -1.55 -14.47
N VAL A 97 2.14 -0.94 -14.27
CA VAL A 97 1.49 -0.87 -12.96
C VAL A 97 0.64 -2.12 -12.81
N GLU A 98 0.97 -2.97 -11.86
CA GLU A 98 0.21 -4.19 -11.59
C GLU A 98 -1.07 -3.89 -10.81
N TYR A 99 -0.98 -3.00 -9.84
CA TYR A 99 -2.12 -2.43 -9.12
C TYR A 99 -1.69 -1.15 -8.41
N MET A 100 -2.66 -0.36 -8.00
CA MET A 100 -2.42 0.87 -7.25
C MET A 100 -3.64 1.23 -6.39
N TYR A 101 -3.40 1.97 -5.33
CA TYR A 101 -4.44 2.51 -4.46
C TYR A 101 -3.90 3.72 -3.70
N THR A 102 -4.77 4.53 -3.14
CA THR A 102 -4.35 5.74 -2.45
C THR A 102 -3.87 5.45 -1.04
N LEU A 103 -2.85 6.18 -0.61
CA LEU A 103 -2.44 6.24 0.79
C LEU A 103 -3.13 7.44 1.40
N ALA A 104 -3.83 7.23 2.51
CA ALA A 104 -4.49 8.33 3.22
C ALA A 104 -3.44 9.32 3.72
N THR A 105 -3.56 10.58 3.30
CA THR A 105 -2.66 11.64 3.73
C THR A 105 -3.46 12.83 4.24
N ALA A 106 -2.91 13.52 5.24
CA ALA A 106 -3.43 14.81 5.67
C ALA A 106 -2.75 15.89 4.82
N GLY A 107 -3.51 16.67 4.04
CA GLY A 107 -2.97 17.76 3.25
C GLY A 107 -3.49 17.84 1.82
N LYS A 108 -2.87 18.72 1.02
CA LYS A 108 -3.29 19.01 -0.35
C LYS A 108 -2.80 17.97 -1.37
N ASP A 109 -1.76 17.22 -1.03
CA ASP A 109 -1.18 16.24 -1.93
C ASP A 109 -1.68 14.85 -1.59
N THR A 110 -1.72 14.00 -2.60
CA THR A 110 -2.09 12.61 -2.46
C THR A 110 -0.86 11.75 -2.71
N SER A 111 -0.79 10.62 -2.05
CA SER A 111 0.21 9.59 -2.34
C SER A 111 -0.48 8.36 -2.89
N ILE A 112 0.11 7.79 -3.94
CA ILE A 112 -0.41 6.59 -4.59
C ILE A 112 0.54 5.44 -4.32
N ILE A 113 0.02 4.39 -3.71
CA ILE A 113 0.74 3.13 -3.55
C ILE A 113 0.73 2.40 -4.89
N MET A 114 1.89 1.97 -5.35
CA MET A 114 2.01 1.25 -6.62
C MET A 114 2.85 -0.01 -6.49
N LYS A 115 2.34 -1.10 -7.02
CA LYS A 115 3.10 -2.31 -7.28
C LYS A 115 3.46 -2.31 -8.77
N LEU A 116 4.74 -2.35 -9.06
CA LEU A 116 5.27 -2.11 -10.41
C LEU A 116 6.10 -3.30 -10.90
N SER A 117 6.14 -3.50 -12.21
CA SER A 117 6.91 -4.59 -12.83
C SER A 117 8.41 -4.45 -12.62
N ASP A 118 8.92 -3.23 -12.49
CA ASP A 118 10.33 -2.91 -12.21
C ASP A 118 10.38 -1.80 -11.17
N LEU A 119 10.50 -2.19 -9.92
CA LEU A 119 10.43 -1.24 -8.79
C LEU A 119 11.63 -0.28 -8.79
N ASN A 120 12.84 -0.82 -8.96
CA ASN A 120 14.07 -0.01 -8.95
C ASN A 120 14.11 0.95 -10.13
N GLY A 121 13.76 0.48 -11.32
CA GLY A 121 13.66 1.31 -12.51
C GLY A 121 12.62 2.41 -12.36
N ALA A 122 11.49 2.09 -11.73
CA ALA A 122 10.43 3.06 -11.47
C ALA A 122 10.90 4.16 -10.51
N ILE A 123 11.56 3.80 -9.43
CA ILE A 123 12.10 4.78 -8.48
C ILE A 123 13.05 5.73 -9.21
N HIS A 124 13.97 5.18 -10.00
CA HIS A 124 14.94 5.98 -10.75
C HIS A 124 14.26 6.96 -11.72
N ILE A 125 13.32 6.47 -12.54
CA ILE A 125 12.67 7.33 -13.55
C ILE A 125 11.73 8.36 -12.91
N LEU A 126 11.06 8.01 -11.84
CA LEU A 126 10.18 8.95 -11.15
C LEU A 126 10.98 10.06 -10.47
N GLU A 127 12.06 9.72 -9.80
CA GLU A 127 12.96 10.72 -9.19
C GLU A 127 13.59 11.62 -10.24
N SER A 128 13.99 11.06 -11.38
CA SER A 128 14.55 11.83 -12.50
C SER A 128 13.55 12.84 -13.07
N ASN A 129 12.26 12.57 -12.92
CA ASN A 129 11.18 13.46 -13.35
C ASN A 129 10.64 14.31 -12.19
N HIS A 130 11.39 14.38 -11.09
CA HIS A 130 11.09 15.23 -9.93
C HIS A 130 9.83 14.84 -9.15
N TYR A 131 9.41 13.59 -9.22
CA TYR A 131 8.33 13.10 -8.36
C TYR A 131 8.89 12.72 -6.99
N GLY A 132 8.18 13.12 -5.94
CA GLY A 132 8.50 12.72 -4.58
C GLY A 132 8.02 11.29 -4.31
N ILE A 133 8.87 10.51 -3.64
CA ILE A 133 8.52 9.16 -3.22
C ILE A 133 8.58 9.13 -1.69
N CYS A 134 7.48 8.68 -1.05
CA CYS A 134 7.42 8.60 0.41
C CYS A 134 8.38 7.53 0.92
N SER A 135 9.09 7.83 2.00
CA SER A 135 9.81 6.78 2.73
C SER A 135 8.82 5.90 3.50
N ALA A 136 9.26 4.71 3.90
CA ALA A 136 8.46 3.85 4.77
C ALA A 136 8.10 4.57 6.07
N HIS A 137 9.05 5.32 6.62
CA HIS A 137 8.86 6.10 7.84
C HIS A 137 7.75 7.14 7.68
N GLU A 138 7.75 7.91 6.57
CA GLU A 138 6.69 8.88 6.28
C GLU A 138 5.32 8.22 6.18
N ALA A 139 5.23 7.07 5.53
CA ALA A 139 3.98 6.33 5.38
C ALA A 139 3.43 5.87 6.74
N TYR A 140 4.30 5.47 7.66
CA TYR A 140 3.89 5.02 9.00
C TYR A 140 3.60 6.16 9.95
N GLU A 141 4.31 7.28 9.84
CA GLU A 141 4.09 8.46 10.67
C GLU A 141 2.74 9.13 10.41
N LEU A 142 2.23 9.04 9.19
CA LEU A 142 0.91 9.55 8.86
C LEU A 142 -0.18 8.91 9.73
N ASN A 143 0.04 7.68 10.18
CA ASN A 143 -0.84 7.00 11.12
C ASN A 143 -0.82 7.61 12.51
N ASN A 144 0.36 8.02 12.96
CA ASN A 144 0.53 8.54 14.32
C ASN A 144 0.06 9.99 14.45
N SER A 145 -0.08 10.73 13.36
CA SER A 145 -0.54 12.11 13.38
C SER A 145 -2.06 12.25 13.46
N VAL A 146 -2.80 11.17 13.20
CA VAL A 146 -4.27 11.17 13.26
C VAL A 146 -4.80 11.01 14.67
N ASP A 147 -4.02 10.42 15.56
CA ASP A 147 -4.37 10.20 16.97
C ASP A 147 -4.01 11.38 17.89
N LYS A 148 -3.56 12.46 17.33
CA LYS A 148 -3.24 13.69 18.04
C LYS A 148 -4.13 14.82 17.56
#